data_2d4c0cca3eb23a3f7eaf329634f8e493
#
_entry.id   2d4c0cca3eb23a3f7eaf329634f8e493
#
_cell.length_a   1.000
_cell.length_b   1.000
_cell.length_c   1.000
_cell.angle_alpha   90.00
_cell.angle_beta   90.00
_cell.angle_gamma   90.00
#
_symmetry.space_group_name_H-M   'P 1'
#
loop_
_entity.id
_entity.type
_entity.pdbx_description
1 polymer ?
#
loop_
_entity_poly.entity_id
_entity_poly.type
_entity_poly.pdbx_seq_one_letter_code
_entity_poly.pdbx_strand_id
1 'polypeptide(L)'
;MAKVKEALEELRPFTDLGACTFAESETEDKDWINNWKQYFKPFTVDHILIKPTWETVPEEHKDKLLIQIDPGTAFGTGMHETTQLCIRQLEKYVTPDSEVLDVGTGSGILGITALKLGAKHVFGTDLDENAITAVGENLEANGIAPEQFKVVQGNIIDDKTVQNEVKYEYYDIAVANILADVIIMLQKEIPVHIKKNGIFITSGIIDMKEEAVKAAFEANDAFEIVEITHQGEWVSVTARKK
;
A
#
# COMPACT_ATOMS: atom_id res chain seq x y z
N MET A 1 -14.03 24.45 22.80
CA MET A 1 -15.22 25.21 22.35
C MET A 1 -14.94 26.71 22.18
N ALA A 2 -14.37 27.45 23.16
CA ALA A 2 -14.13 28.90 23.01
C ALA A 2 -13.33 29.28 21.75
N LYS A 3 -12.18 28.66 21.51
CA LYS A 3 -11.35 28.88 20.31
C LYS A 3 -12.05 28.61 18.98
N VAL A 4 -12.96 27.61 18.94
CA VAL A 4 -13.72 27.28 17.73
C VAL A 4 -14.76 28.37 17.42
N LYS A 5 -15.43 28.87 18.45
CA LYS A 5 -16.38 29.98 18.31
C LYS A 5 -15.69 31.28 17.87
N GLU A 6 -14.54 31.56 18.44
CA GLU A 6 -13.71 32.72 18.06
C GLU A 6 -13.27 32.64 16.58
N ALA A 7 -12.74 31.51 16.15
CA ALA A 7 -12.34 31.31 14.75
C ALA A 7 -13.53 31.41 13.77
N LEU A 8 -14.72 30.95 14.15
CA LEU A 8 -15.92 31.05 13.34
C LEU A 8 -16.41 32.52 13.25
N GLU A 9 -16.34 33.28 14.34
CA GLU A 9 -16.68 34.70 14.28
C GLU A 9 -15.72 35.50 13.38
N GLU A 10 -14.44 35.15 13.33
CA GLU A 10 -13.46 35.75 12.40
C GLU A 10 -13.78 35.43 10.93
N LEU A 11 -14.43 34.31 10.64
CA LEU A 11 -14.82 33.93 9.28
C LEU A 11 -16.14 34.54 8.80
N ARG A 12 -17.05 34.97 9.71
CA ARG A 12 -18.36 35.55 9.37
C ARG A 12 -18.32 36.71 8.35
N PRO A 13 -17.31 37.60 8.36
CA PRO A 13 -17.25 38.68 7.37
C PRO A 13 -16.96 38.21 5.95
N PHE A 14 -16.45 36.99 5.79
CA PHE A 14 -15.97 36.46 4.51
C PHE A 14 -16.88 35.40 3.90
N THR A 15 -17.75 34.77 4.72
CA THR A 15 -18.64 33.68 4.23
C THR A 15 -19.87 33.52 5.15
N ASP A 16 -20.98 33.10 4.57
CA ASP A 16 -22.16 32.73 5.33
C ASP A 16 -21.94 31.38 6.03
N LEU A 17 -21.87 31.40 7.35
CA LEU A 17 -21.64 30.25 8.18
C LEU A 17 -22.95 29.57 8.69
N GLY A 18 -24.12 30.06 8.26
CA GLY A 18 -25.39 29.61 8.74
C GLY A 18 -25.58 29.81 10.26
N ALA A 19 -26.38 28.96 10.89
CA ALA A 19 -26.76 29.11 12.30
C ALA A 19 -25.63 28.81 13.31
N CYS A 20 -24.57 28.07 12.90
CA CYS A 20 -23.41 27.68 13.72
C CYS A 20 -23.79 27.26 15.15
N THR A 21 -24.76 26.38 15.30
CA THR A 21 -25.17 25.85 16.59
C THR A 21 -24.23 24.74 17.05
N PHE A 22 -23.85 24.76 18.33
CA PHE A 22 -23.00 23.77 18.96
C PHE A 22 -23.80 22.99 19.98
N ALA A 23 -23.76 21.67 19.91
CA ALA A 23 -24.21 20.77 20.94
C ALA A 23 -23.00 20.01 21.49
N GLU A 24 -22.82 20.03 22.79
CA GLU A 24 -21.86 19.15 23.47
C GLU A 24 -22.52 17.77 23.61
N SER A 25 -21.88 16.74 23.14
CA SER A 25 -22.25 15.35 23.37
C SER A 25 -21.03 14.59 23.89
N GLU A 26 -21.26 13.81 24.95
CA GLU A 26 -20.27 12.82 25.37
C GLU A 26 -20.52 11.54 24.57
N THR A 27 -19.54 11.08 23.83
CA THR A 27 -19.51 9.73 23.26
C THR A 27 -18.78 8.82 24.23
N GLU A 28 -19.40 7.72 24.64
CA GLU A 28 -18.69 6.71 25.41
C GLU A 28 -17.58 6.10 24.54
N ASP A 29 -16.33 6.27 24.95
CA ASP A 29 -15.13 5.80 24.23
C ASP A 29 -15.17 4.30 23.88
N LYS A 30 -15.95 3.50 24.58
CA LYS A 30 -16.04 2.05 24.41
C LYS A 30 -16.69 1.61 23.10
N ASP A 31 -17.62 2.36 22.57
CA ASP A 31 -18.33 1.98 21.33
C ASP A 31 -17.55 2.34 20.06
N TRP A 32 -16.72 3.37 20.13
CA TRP A 32 -15.94 3.81 18.97
C TRP A 32 -14.77 2.88 18.64
N ILE A 33 -14.04 2.41 19.65
CA ILE A 33 -12.84 1.59 19.53
C ILE A 33 -13.13 0.22 18.89
N ASN A 34 -14.36 -0.32 19.04
CA ASN A 34 -14.71 -1.63 18.50
C ASN A 34 -15.70 -1.60 17.35
N ASN A 35 -16.43 -0.50 17.15
CA ASN A 35 -17.53 -0.44 16.18
C ASN A 35 -17.04 -0.48 14.72
N TRP A 36 -15.85 0.03 14.43
CA TRP A 36 -15.25 -0.01 13.10
C TRP A 36 -14.83 -1.42 12.67
N LYS A 37 -14.47 -2.31 13.63
CA LYS A 37 -14.06 -3.69 13.33
C LYS A 37 -15.12 -4.50 12.60
N GLN A 38 -16.40 -4.21 12.83
CA GLN A 38 -17.50 -4.91 12.17
C GLN A 38 -17.57 -4.68 10.65
N TYR A 39 -16.93 -3.61 10.14
CA TYR A 39 -16.91 -3.28 8.72
C TYR A 39 -15.81 -4.03 7.95
N PHE A 40 -14.84 -4.62 8.66
CA PHE A 40 -13.77 -5.40 8.05
C PHE A 40 -14.12 -6.89 8.07
N LYS A 41 -14.60 -7.37 6.94
CA LYS A 41 -14.98 -8.77 6.73
C LYS A 41 -13.96 -9.49 5.87
N PRO A 42 -13.81 -10.82 6.02
CA PRO A 42 -12.99 -11.62 5.10
C PRO A 42 -13.43 -11.40 3.66
N PHE A 43 -12.47 -11.27 2.75
CA PHE A 43 -12.72 -11.21 1.31
C PHE A 43 -11.60 -11.92 0.57
N THR A 44 -11.83 -12.22 -0.71
CA THR A 44 -10.86 -12.94 -1.52
C THR A 44 -10.38 -12.12 -2.70
N VAL A 45 -9.10 -12.28 -3.02
CA VAL A 45 -8.50 -11.86 -4.29
C VAL A 45 -7.95 -13.13 -4.91
N ASP A 46 -8.58 -13.62 -5.96
CA ASP A 46 -8.28 -14.86 -6.66
C ASP A 46 -8.04 -16.06 -5.71
N HIS A 47 -6.80 -16.50 -5.49
CA HIS A 47 -6.45 -17.63 -4.62
C HIS A 47 -6.10 -17.23 -3.18
N ILE A 48 -6.17 -15.94 -2.87
CA ILE A 48 -5.80 -15.38 -1.57
C ILE A 48 -7.05 -15.00 -0.79
N LEU A 49 -7.11 -15.39 0.48
CA LEU A 49 -8.08 -14.91 1.47
C LEU A 49 -7.41 -13.87 2.36
N ILE A 50 -7.99 -12.69 2.42
CA ILE A 50 -7.55 -11.60 3.30
C ILE A 50 -8.60 -11.39 4.38
N LYS A 51 -8.17 -11.35 5.64
CA LYS A 51 -9.05 -11.12 6.77
C LYS A 51 -8.31 -10.44 7.92
N PRO A 52 -9.00 -9.73 8.81
CA PRO A 52 -8.42 -9.31 10.08
C PRO A 52 -8.29 -10.49 11.06
N THR A 53 -7.45 -10.34 12.09
CA THR A 53 -7.15 -11.41 13.05
C THR A 53 -8.39 -11.87 13.82
N TRP A 54 -9.35 -10.97 14.14
CA TRP A 54 -10.58 -11.26 14.90
C TRP A 54 -11.68 -11.97 14.11
N GLU A 55 -11.57 -12.08 12.80
CA GLU A 55 -12.53 -12.84 11.99
C GLU A 55 -12.08 -14.29 11.81
N THR A 56 -13.02 -15.19 11.62
CA THR A 56 -12.75 -16.60 11.34
C THR A 56 -12.58 -16.84 9.86
N VAL A 57 -11.82 -17.89 9.50
CA VAL A 57 -11.73 -18.34 8.10
C VAL A 57 -13.06 -18.99 7.69
N PRO A 58 -13.77 -18.46 6.67
CA PRO A 58 -14.96 -19.10 6.15
C PRO A 58 -14.66 -20.51 5.61
N GLU A 59 -15.59 -21.44 5.81
CA GLU A 59 -15.39 -22.85 5.42
C GLU A 59 -15.06 -23.00 3.93
N GLU A 60 -15.74 -22.21 3.08
CA GLU A 60 -15.56 -22.20 1.62
C GLU A 60 -14.21 -21.62 1.15
N HIS A 61 -13.41 -21.06 2.06
CA HIS A 61 -12.12 -20.43 1.74
C HIS A 61 -10.92 -21.07 2.45
N LYS A 62 -11.10 -22.22 3.07
CA LYS A 62 -10.03 -22.92 3.80
C LYS A 62 -8.83 -23.33 2.92
N ASP A 63 -9.07 -23.53 1.63
CA ASP A 63 -8.05 -23.93 0.67
C ASP A 63 -7.23 -22.75 0.10
N LYS A 64 -7.63 -21.51 0.45
CA LYS A 64 -6.96 -20.30 -0.04
C LYS A 64 -5.74 -19.95 0.79
N LEU A 65 -4.79 -19.27 0.16
CA LEU A 65 -3.64 -18.69 0.86
C LEU A 65 -4.13 -17.60 1.83
N LEU A 66 -3.93 -17.81 3.11
CA LEU A 66 -4.39 -16.89 4.16
C LEU A 66 -3.40 -15.77 4.38
N ILE A 67 -3.92 -14.53 4.33
CA ILE A 67 -3.24 -13.30 4.75
C ILE A 67 -4.08 -12.62 5.82
N GLN A 68 -3.47 -12.28 6.95
CA GLN A 68 -4.10 -11.57 8.04
C GLN A 68 -3.59 -10.13 8.07
N ILE A 69 -4.49 -9.17 7.93
CA ILE A 69 -4.17 -7.74 8.03
C ILE A 69 -5.15 -7.09 8.98
N ASP A 70 -4.61 -6.56 10.05
CA ASP A 70 -5.39 -5.74 10.96
C ASP A 70 -5.36 -4.29 10.48
N PRO A 71 -6.53 -3.71 10.18
CA PRO A 71 -6.63 -2.30 9.88
C PRO A 71 -6.19 -1.49 11.11
N GLY A 72 -5.07 -0.83 11.00
CA GLY A 72 -4.52 0.06 12.01
C GLY A 72 -4.60 1.51 11.59
N THR A 73 -3.65 2.31 12.06
CA THR A 73 -3.47 3.71 11.66
C THR A 73 -2.79 3.85 10.29
N ALA A 74 -2.11 2.81 9.81
CA ALA A 74 -1.46 2.79 8.50
C ALA A 74 -2.44 2.42 7.39
N PHE A 75 -2.22 2.95 6.18
CA PHE A 75 -3.02 2.63 4.99
C PHE A 75 -2.79 1.19 4.52
N GLY A 76 -3.82 0.56 3.93
CA GLY A 76 -3.69 -0.74 3.27
C GLY A 76 -4.43 -1.88 3.99
N THR A 77 -5.77 -1.85 3.96
CA THR A 77 -6.60 -2.97 4.47
C THR A 77 -6.74 -4.12 3.46
N GLY A 78 -6.30 -3.90 2.23
CA GLY A 78 -6.43 -4.85 1.12
C GLY A 78 -7.76 -4.77 0.36
N MET A 79 -8.79 -4.16 0.90
CA MET A 79 -10.12 -4.09 0.28
C MET A 79 -10.18 -3.18 -0.95
N HIS A 80 -9.30 -2.19 -1.02
CA HIS A 80 -9.28 -1.23 -2.11
C HIS A 80 -8.84 -1.89 -3.42
N GLU A 81 -9.44 -1.50 -4.53
CA GLU A 81 -9.19 -2.05 -5.86
C GLU A 81 -7.72 -1.98 -6.26
N THR A 82 -7.03 -0.89 -5.89
CA THR A 82 -5.61 -0.69 -6.19
C THR A 82 -4.73 -1.76 -5.53
N THR A 83 -5.03 -2.13 -4.29
CA THR A 83 -4.31 -3.20 -3.58
C THR A 83 -4.59 -4.55 -4.23
N GLN A 84 -5.85 -4.82 -4.59
CA GLN A 84 -6.21 -6.06 -5.27
C GLN A 84 -5.52 -6.20 -6.64
N LEU A 85 -5.41 -5.10 -7.40
CA LEU A 85 -4.67 -5.07 -8.66
C LEU A 85 -3.19 -5.45 -8.45
N CYS A 86 -2.51 -4.86 -7.44
CA CYS A 86 -1.14 -5.21 -7.10
C CYS A 86 -1.00 -6.68 -6.66
N ILE A 87 -1.93 -7.20 -5.85
CA ILE A 87 -1.92 -8.59 -5.39
C ILE A 87 -1.98 -9.55 -6.58
N ARG A 88 -2.86 -9.33 -7.56
CA ARG A 88 -2.94 -10.15 -8.77
C ARG A 88 -1.64 -10.15 -9.58
N GLN A 89 -0.95 -9.02 -9.63
CA GLN A 89 0.35 -8.96 -10.29
C GLN A 89 1.43 -9.70 -9.47
N LEU A 90 1.40 -9.59 -8.14
CA LEU A 90 2.31 -10.37 -7.29
C LEU A 90 2.09 -11.88 -7.45
N GLU A 91 0.84 -12.37 -7.49
CA GLU A 91 0.54 -13.79 -7.77
C GLU A 91 1.15 -14.27 -9.09
N LYS A 92 1.23 -13.39 -10.10
CA LYS A 92 1.74 -13.72 -11.43
C LYS A 92 3.26 -13.73 -11.51
N TYR A 93 3.95 -12.86 -10.76
CA TYR A 93 5.39 -12.62 -10.93
C TYR A 93 6.26 -13.08 -9.77
N VAL A 94 5.73 -13.26 -8.55
CA VAL A 94 6.51 -13.79 -7.43
C VAL A 94 6.87 -15.24 -7.69
N THR A 95 8.15 -15.53 -7.53
CA THR A 95 8.70 -16.88 -7.59
C THR A 95 9.39 -17.21 -6.27
N PRO A 96 9.62 -18.50 -5.94
CA PRO A 96 10.49 -18.86 -4.84
C PRO A 96 11.84 -18.13 -4.94
N ASP A 97 12.31 -17.61 -3.82
CA ASP A 97 13.56 -16.85 -3.69
C ASP A 97 13.53 -15.41 -4.26
N SER A 98 12.39 -14.89 -4.75
CA SER A 98 12.28 -13.47 -5.17
C SER A 98 12.64 -12.53 -4.03
N GLU A 99 13.49 -11.53 -4.34
CA GLU A 99 13.76 -10.38 -3.48
C GLU A 99 12.81 -9.24 -3.89
N VAL A 100 12.04 -8.70 -2.97
CA VAL A 100 10.97 -7.73 -3.27
C VAL A 100 11.23 -6.39 -2.59
N LEU A 101 10.99 -5.30 -3.31
CA LEU A 101 11.00 -3.93 -2.80
C LEU A 101 9.56 -3.39 -2.77
N ASP A 102 9.07 -3.01 -1.58
CA ASP A 102 7.71 -2.48 -1.37
C ASP A 102 7.80 -0.99 -1.02
N VAL A 103 7.43 -0.12 -1.96
CA VAL A 103 7.55 1.34 -1.81
C VAL A 103 6.21 1.96 -1.43
N GLY A 104 6.17 2.62 -0.28
CA GLY A 104 4.92 3.05 0.36
C GLY A 104 4.21 1.84 0.96
N THR A 105 4.93 1.11 1.81
CA THR A 105 4.52 -0.21 2.30
C THR A 105 3.25 -0.20 3.15
N GLY A 106 2.95 0.91 3.86
CA GLY A 106 1.78 1.08 4.70
C GLY A 106 1.62 -0.05 5.73
N SER A 107 0.53 -0.79 5.67
CA SER A 107 0.27 -1.95 6.54
C SER A 107 1.21 -3.15 6.28
N GLY A 108 2.02 -3.11 5.21
CA GLY A 108 2.84 -4.22 4.75
C GLY A 108 2.12 -5.26 3.91
N ILE A 109 0.86 -5.04 3.56
CA ILE A 109 0.04 -6.05 2.88
C ILE A 109 0.67 -6.60 1.60
N LEU A 110 1.28 -5.76 0.76
CA LEU A 110 1.88 -6.20 -0.49
C LEU A 110 3.16 -7.02 -0.25
N GLY A 111 4.02 -6.55 0.65
CA GLY A 111 5.21 -7.29 1.06
C GLY A 111 4.87 -8.62 1.75
N ILE A 112 3.88 -8.64 2.66
CA ILE A 112 3.38 -9.86 3.31
C ILE A 112 2.79 -10.81 2.26
N THR A 113 2.04 -10.29 1.29
CA THR A 113 1.53 -11.11 0.18
C THR A 113 2.67 -11.75 -0.59
N ALA A 114 3.71 -10.99 -0.94
CA ALA A 114 4.87 -11.53 -1.64
C ALA A 114 5.57 -12.64 -0.85
N LEU A 115 5.76 -12.47 0.47
CA LEU A 115 6.35 -13.51 1.34
C LEU A 115 5.49 -14.78 1.40
N LYS A 116 4.17 -14.62 1.53
CA LYS A 116 3.23 -15.76 1.53
C LYS A 116 3.19 -16.49 0.18
N LEU A 117 3.45 -15.80 -0.92
CA LEU A 117 3.60 -16.39 -2.26
C LEU A 117 4.96 -17.06 -2.47
N GLY A 118 5.89 -16.92 -1.53
CA GLY A 118 7.18 -17.61 -1.56
C GLY A 118 8.40 -16.69 -1.78
N ALA A 119 8.23 -15.37 -1.81
CA ALA A 119 9.37 -14.45 -1.83
C ALA A 119 10.29 -14.71 -0.64
N LYS A 120 11.58 -14.51 -0.83
CA LYS A 120 12.59 -14.77 0.18
C LYS A 120 12.68 -13.68 1.21
N HIS A 121 12.77 -12.43 0.75
CA HIS A 121 12.82 -11.26 1.59
C HIS A 121 12.06 -10.10 0.95
N VAL A 122 11.60 -9.20 1.81
CA VAL A 122 11.01 -7.92 1.42
C VAL A 122 11.78 -6.79 2.09
N PHE A 123 12.00 -5.71 1.34
CA PHE A 123 12.46 -4.44 1.87
C PHE A 123 11.37 -3.39 1.63
N GLY A 124 10.84 -2.80 2.69
CA GLY A 124 9.80 -1.78 2.63
C GLY A 124 10.35 -0.39 2.91
N THR A 125 9.80 0.61 2.24
CA THR A 125 10.01 2.02 2.58
C THR A 125 8.67 2.71 2.77
N ASP A 126 8.56 3.62 3.73
CA ASP A 126 7.39 4.46 3.92
C ASP A 126 7.78 5.83 4.50
N LEU A 127 6.99 6.86 4.22
CA LEU A 127 7.16 8.19 4.81
C LEU A 127 6.61 8.25 6.24
N ASP A 128 5.61 7.41 6.53
CA ASP A 128 4.96 7.36 7.84
C ASP A 128 5.66 6.38 8.77
N GLU A 129 6.11 6.87 9.92
CA GLU A 129 6.71 6.03 10.98
C GLU A 129 5.76 4.95 11.48
N ASN A 130 4.45 5.19 11.45
CA ASN A 130 3.45 4.20 11.86
C ASN A 130 3.47 2.94 10.99
N ALA A 131 3.94 3.02 9.75
CA ALA A 131 4.08 1.86 8.87
C ALA A 131 5.03 0.81 9.46
N ILE A 132 6.11 1.21 10.13
CA ILE A 132 7.06 0.28 10.76
C ILE A 132 6.36 -0.58 11.82
N THR A 133 5.58 0.06 12.68
CA THR A 133 4.80 -0.63 13.72
C THR A 133 3.74 -1.54 13.10
N ALA A 134 2.98 -1.02 12.13
CA ALA A 134 1.91 -1.78 11.46
C ALA A 134 2.44 -3.02 10.74
N VAL A 135 3.57 -2.90 10.04
CA VAL A 135 4.22 -4.05 9.40
C VAL A 135 4.63 -5.08 10.45
N GLY A 136 5.25 -4.67 11.56
CA GLY A 136 5.65 -5.58 12.63
C GLY A 136 4.47 -6.39 13.20
N GLU A 137 3.36 -5.73 13.52
CA GLU A 137 2.13 -6.36 14.02
C GLU A 137 1.53 -7.34 13.00
N ASN A 138 1.48 -6.94 11.73
CA ASN A 138 0.95 -7.78 10.66
C ASN A 138 1.88 -8.96 10.31
N LEU A 139 3.20 -8.83 10.46
CA LEU A 139 4.13 -9.96 10.34
C LEU A 139 3.86 -11.02 11.42
N GLU A 140 3.69 -10.58 12.68
CA GLU A 140 3.36 -11.47 13.79
C GLU A 140 2.03 -12.20 13.54
N ALA A 141 0.99 -11.48 13.10
CA ALA A 141 -0.32 -12.03 12.76
C ALA A 141 -0.24 -13.12 11.67
N ASN A 142 0.73 -13.03 10.78
CA ASN A 142 0.95 -13.98 9.69
C ASN A 142 1.97 -15.08 10.00
N GLY A 143 2.61 -15.06 11.17
CA GLY A 143 3.67 -15.99 11.56
C GLY A 143 4.93 -15.87 10.68
N ILE A 144 5.23 -14.65 10.21
CA ILE A 144 6.39 -14.33 9.39
C ILE A 144 7.51 -13.80 10.30
N ALA A 145 8.72 -14.34 10.13
CA ALA A 145 9.87 -13.90 10.91
C ALA A 145 10.26 -12.44 10.53
N PRO A 146 10.54 -11.57 11.52
CA PRO A 146 10.82 -10.15 11.24
C PRO A 146 12.05 -9.94 10.34
N GLU A 147 12.98 -10.89 10.29
CA GLU A 147 14.15 -10.82 9.43
C GLU A 147 13.80 -10.93 7.94
N GLN A 148 12.62 -11.45 7.59
CA GLN A 148 12.17 -11.58 6.21
C GLN A 148 11.63 -10.27 5.62
N PHE A 149 11.25 -9.29 6.46
CA PHE A 149 10.73 -8.02 6.01
C PHE A 149 11.34 -6.86 6.80
N LYS A 150 12.34 -6.23 6.22
CA LYS A 150 12.92 -4.99 6.78
C LYS A 150 12.14 -3.78 6.27
N VAL A 151 11.75 -2.87 7.17
CA VAL A 151 11.11 -1.59 6.82
C VAL A 151 11.98 -0.44 7.31
N VAL A 152 12.10 0.61 6.49
CA VAL A 152 12.77 1.86 6.87
C VAL A 152 11.84 3.05 6.58
N GLN A 153 11.87 4.03 7.48
CA GLN A 153 11.19 5.29 7.25
C GLN A 153 12.03 6.18 6.34
N GLY A 154 11.41 6.72 5.29
CA GLY A 154 12.01 7.74 4.45
C GLY A 154 11.57 7.67 3.00
N ASN A 155 12.04 8.62 2.21
CA ASN A 155 11.69 8.80 0.81
C ASN A 155 12.79 8.23 -0.11
N ILE A 156 12.50 7.13 -0.78
CA ILE A 156 13.44 6.52 -1.74
C ILE A 156 13.74 7.43 -2.95
N ILE A 157 12.89 8.41 -3.25
CA ILE A 157 13.05 9.28 -4.44
C ILE A 157 14.20 10.27 -4.24
N ASP A 158 14.33 10.85 -3.06
CA ASP A 158 15.25 11.98 -2.81
C ASP A 158 16.15 11.83 -1.58
N ASP A 159 15.91 10.83 -0.71
CA ASP A 159 16.74 10.57 0.46
C ASP A 159 17.87 9.59 0.12
N LYS A 160 19.10 10.12 0.05
CA LYS A 160 20.31 9.31 -0.22
C LYS A 160 20.59 8.27 0.86
N THR A 161 20.17 8.51 2.10
CA THR A 161 20.32 7.52 3.18
C THR A 161 19.46 6.31 2.91
N VAL A 162 18.19 6.54 2.57
CA VAL A 162 17.25 5.48 2.19
C VAL A 162 17.72 4.75 0.94
N GLN A 163 18.12 5.48 -0.12
CA GLN A 163 18.62 4.88 -1.36
C GLN A 163 19.85 3.97 -1.14
N ASN A 164 20.73 4.34 -0.20
CA ASN A 164 21.90 3.52 0.12
C ASN A 164 21.56 2.28 0.96
N GLU A 165 20.48 2.31 1.76
CA GLU A 165 19.98 1.14 2.46
C GLU A 165 19.25 0.18 1.54
N VAL A 166 18.55 0.71 0.53
CA VAL A 166 17.93 -0.06 -0.55
C VAL A 166 19.03 -0.52 -1.51
N LYS A 167 19.29 -1.80 -1.58
CA LYS A 167 20.38 -2.37 -2.41
C LYS A 167 20.17 -2.06 -3.89
N TYR A 168 21.27 -1.90 -4.62
CA TYR A 168 21.28 -1.67 -6.07
C TYR A 168 21.30 -3.00 -6.84
N GLU A 169 20.56 -3.06 -7.95
CA GLU A 169 20.44 -4.24 -8.85
C GLU A 169 20.15 -5.55 -8.09
N TYR A 170 19.28 -5.45 -7.08
CA TYR A 170 19.09 -6.53 -6.13
C TYR A 170 17.69 -7.15 -6.17
N TYR A 171 16.66 -6.34 -6.45
CA TYR A 171 15.29 -6.80 -6.36
C TYR A 171 14.78 -7.39 -7.67
N ASP A 172 14.11 -8.54 -7.57
CA ASP A 172 13.44 -9.17 -8.70
C ASP A 172 12.13 -8.47 -9.02
N ILE A 173 11.47 -7.94 -7.97
CA ILE A 173 10.20 -7.23 -8.07
C ILE A 173 10.29 -5.96 -7.22
N ALA A 174 9.84 -4.84 -7.76
CA ALA A 174 9.42 -3.68 -6.97
C ALA A 174 7.91 -3.52 -7.10
N VAL A 175 7.24 -3.15 -6.01
CA VAL A 175 5.81 -2.85 -6.00
C VAL A 175 5.56 -1.51 -5.31
N ALA A 176 4.62 -0.73 -5.84
CA ALA A 176 4.22 0.55 -5.26
C ALA A 176 2.72 0.79 -5.49
N ASN A 177 1.96 0.90 -4.41
CA ASN A 177 0.55 1.29 -4.45
C ASN A 177 0.39 2.69 -3.85
N ILE A 178 0.70 3.71 -4.64
CA ILE A 178 0.82 5.11 -4.23
C ILE A 178 0.22 6.04 -5.28
N LEU A 179 0.18 7.34 -5.02
CA LEU A 179 -0.41 8.32 -5.93
C LEU A 179 0.31 8.36 -7.30
N ALA A 180 -0.45 8.51 -8.39
CA ALA A 180 0.04 8.54 -9.76
C ALA A 180 1.18 9.54 -9.99
N ASP A 181 1.08 10.74 -9.43
CA ASP A 181 2.11 11.78 -9.58
C ASP A 181 3.43 11.37 -8.89
N VAL A 182 3.36 10.60 -7.82
CA VAL A 182 4.54 10.03 -7.15
C VAL A 182 5.14 8.87 -7.96
N ILE A 183 4.30 8.03 -8.57
CA ILE A 183 4.75 6.97 -9.49
C ILE A 183 5.54 7.54 -10.66
N ILE A 184 5.08 8.66 -11.24
CA ILE A 184 5.78 9.36 -12.34
C ILE A 184 7.18 9.83 -11.91
N MET A 185 7.39 10.17 -10.65
CA MET A 185 8.73 10.48 -10.11
C MET A 185 9.52 9.21 -9.82
N LEU A 186 8.91 8.25 -9.11
CA LEU A 186 9.53 7.02 -8.65
C LEU A 186 10.08 6.17 -9.79
N GLN A 187 9.37 6.09 -10.93
CA GLN A 187 9.81 5.30 -12.09
C GLN A 187 11.14 5.74 -12.69
N LYS A 188 11.66 6.93 -12.34
CA LYS A 188 12.99 7.40 -12.75
C LYS A 188 14.09 6.86 -11.83
N GLU A 189 13.79 6.66 -10.57
CA GLU A 189 14.76 6.26 -9.53
C GLU A 189 14.81 4.74 -9.34
N ILE A 190 13.66 4.06 -9.46
CA ILE A 190 13.54 2.64 -9.14
C ILE A 190 14.39 1.69 -10.03
N PRO A 191 14.71 2.01 -11.30
CA PRO A 191 15.49 1.10 -12.16
C PRO A 191 16.84 0.70 -11.58
N VAL A 192 17.49 1.57 -10.82
CA VAL A 192 18.81 1.27 -10.24
C VAL A 192 18.75 0.19 -9.15
N HIS A 193 17.61 -0.05 -8.57
CA HIS A 193 17.39 -1.01 -7.49
C HIS A 193 16.92 -2.38 -8.00
N ILE A 194 16.25 -2.41 -9.15
CA ILE A 194 15.71 -3.64 -9.76
C ILE A 194 16.77 -4.30 -10.63
N LYS A 195 16.84 -5.62 -10.58
CA LYS A 195 17.67 -6.44 -11.50
C LYS A 195 17.25 -6.26 -12.96
N LYS A 196 18.14 -6.55 -13.88
CA LYS A 196 17.77 -6.68 -15.31
C LYS A 196 16.67 -7.72 -15.48
N ASN A 197 15.64 -7.42 -16.27
CA ASN A 197 14.42 -8.18 -16.48
C ASN A 197 13.49 -8.25 -15.24
N GLY A 198 13.82 -7.58 -14.13
CA GLY A 198 12.96 -7.48 -12.96
C GLY A 198 11.69 -6.67 -13.26
N ILE A 199 10.70 -6.85 -12.42
CA ILE A 199 9.33 -6.34 -12.63
C ILE A 199 9.07 -5.16 -11.69
N PHE A 200 8.44 -4.12 -12.21
CA PHE A 200 7.92 -3.01 -11.44
C PHE A 200 6.38 -2.98 -11.55
N ILE A 201 5.70 -3.24 -10.45
CA ILE A 201 4.24 -3.24 -10.32
C ILE A 201 3.81 -1.93 -9.68
N THR A 202 2.92 -1.18 -10.32
CA THR A 202 2.40 0.07 -9.77
C THR A 202 0.88 0.09 -9.78
N SER A 203 0.25 0.69 -8.77
CA SER A 203 -1.17 1.02 -8.70
C SER A 203 -1.40 2.23 -7.79
N GLY A 204 -2.68 2.58 -7.52
CA GLY A 204 -3.04 3.88 -6.94
C GLY A 204 -3.22 4.95 -8.01
N ILE A 205 -3.40 4.52 -9.24
CA ILE A 205 -3.58 5.34 -10.43
C ILE A 205 -5.08 5.39 -10.75
N ILE A 206 -5.67 6.57 -10.67
CA ILE A 206 -7.04 6.78 -11.17
C ILE A 206 -7.00 6.84 -12.70
N ASP A 207 -8.05 6.37 -13.38
CA ASP A 207 -8.16 6.27 -14.84
C ASP A 207 -7.79 7.58 -15.57
N MET A 208 -8.21 8.73 -15.03
CA MET A 208 -7.84 10.06 -15.57
C MET A 208 -6.33 10.32 -15.60
N LYS A 209 -5.52 9.58 -14.84
CA LYS A 209 -4.05 9.70 -14.77
C LYS A 209 -3.32 8.61 -15.56
N GLU A 210 -4.04 7.63 -16.11
CA GLU A 210 -3.45 6.50 -16.84
C GLU A 210 -2.52 6.94 -17.95
N GLU A 211 -2.99 7.81 -18.86
CA GLU A 211 -2.18 8.27 -19.99
C GLU A 211 -0.92 9.02 -19.55
N ALA A 212 -0.99 9.79 -18.46
CA ALA A 212 0.17 10.50 -17.93
C ALA A 212 1.23 9.54 -17.36
N VAL A 213 0.80 8.51 -16.63
CA VAL A 213 1.70 7.47 -16.09
C VAL A 213 2.28 6.64 -17.23
N LYS A 214 1.46 6.18 -18.17
CA LYS A 214 1.89 5.43 -19.35
C LYS A 214 2.94 6.19 -20.14
N ALA A 215 2.68 7.47 -20.47
CA ALA A 215 3.64 8.31 -21.18
C ALA A 215 4.97 8.47 -20.43
N ALA A 216 4.93 8.53 -19.08
CA ALA A 216 6.16 8.60 -18.28
C ALA A 216 6.99 7.31 -18.36
N PHE A 217 6.34 6.14 -18.36
CA PHE A 217 7.03 4.85 -18.54
C PHE A 217 7.56 4.70 -19.97
N GLU A 218 6.79 5.08 -21.00
CA GLU A 218 7.19 5.02 -22.40
C GLU A 218 8.38 5.93 -22.71
N ALA A 219 8.49 7.07 -22.02
CA ALA A 219 9.61 8.00 -22.14
C ALA A 219 10.87 7.53 -21.37
N ASN A 220 10.77 6.49 -20.55
CA ASN A 220 11.89 5.94 -19.79
C ASN A 220 12.48 4.71 -20.48
N ASP A 221 13.63 4.87 -21.08
CA ASP A 221 14.34 3.79 -21.82
C ASP A 221 14.66 2.57 -20.93
N ALA A 222 14.67 2.73 -19.61
CA ALA A 222 14.94 1.64 -18.68
C ALA A 222 13.80 0.63 -18.58
N PHE A 223 12.58 0.98 -18.98
CA PHE A 223 11.41 0.14 -18.83
C PHE A 223 10.74 -0.22 -20.16
N GLU A 224 10.02 -1.33 -20.11
CA GLU A 224 9.02 -1.76 -21.10
C GLU A 224 7.73 -2.05 -20.35
N ILE A 225 6.62 -1.42 -20.74
CA ILE A 225 5.30 -1.76 -20.18
C ILE A 225 4.92 -3.16 -20.64
N VAL A 226 4.66 -4.05 -19.68
CA VAL A 226 4.26 -5.44 -19.94
C VAL A 226 2.76 -5.57 -19.96
N GLU A 227 2.07 -4.88 -19.03
CA GLU A 227 0.64 -5.03 -18.85
C GLU A 227 0.05 -3.80 -18.16
N ILE A 228 -1.16 -3.43 -18.56
CA ILE A 228 -2.00 -2.45 -17.88
C ILE A 228 -3.31 -3.16 -17.53
N THR A 229 -3.69 -3.15 -16.26
CA THR A 229 -4.92 -3.78 -15.77
C THR A 229 -5.80 -2.78 -15.04
N HIS A 230 -7.12 -3.02 -15.09
CA HIS A 230 -8.12 -2.10 -14.54
C HIS A 230 -9.08 -2.83 -13.59
N GLN A 231 -9.53 -2.10 -12.56
CA GLN A 231 -10.61 -2.50 -11.68
C GLN A 231 -11.39 -1.25 -11.24
N GLY A 232 -12.66 -1.13 -11.66
CA GLY A 232 -13.42 0.10 -11.48
C GLY A 232 -12.72 1.28 -12.18
N GLU A 233 -12.51 2.36 -11.46
CA GLU A 233 -11.79 3.56 -11.91
C GLU A 233 -10.28 3.50 -11.66
N TRP A 234 -9.75 2.35 -11.22
CA TRP A 234 -8.36 2.20 -10.82
C TRP A 234 -7.56 1.39 -11.81
N VAL A 235 -6.30 1.77 -11.95
CA VAL A 235 -5.36 1.22 -12.92
C VAL A 235 -4.10 0.70 -12.22
N SER A 236 -3.56 -0.40 -12.73
CA SER A 236 -2.22 -0.87 -12.42
C SER A 236 -1.39 -0.93 -13.70
N VAL A 237 -0.19 -0.38 -13.64
CA VAL A 237 0.81 -0.46 -14.71
C VAL A 237 1.95 -1.36 -14.25
N THR A 238 2.18 -2.44 -14.97
CA THR A 238 3.30 -3.37 -14.73
C THR A 238 4.33 -3.20 -15.84
N ALA A 239 5.57 -2.94 -15.46
CA ALA A 239 6.68 -2.74 -16.38
C ALA A 239 7.85 -3.69 -16.07
N ARG A 240 8.66 -4.00 -17.08
CA ARG A 240 9.88 -4.79 -16.95
C ARG A 240 11.10 -3.90 -17.19
N LYS A 241 12.12 -4.04 -16.32
CA LYS A 241 13.43 -3.41 -16.58
C LYS A 241 14.13 -4.12 -17.74
N LYS A 242 14.62 -3.34 -18.73
CA LYS A 242 15.37 -3.79 -19.91
C LYS A 242 16.82 -4.18 -19.59
#